data_696cad8e99da5e124459a9911f57df2c
#
_entry.id   696cad8e99da5e124459a9911f57df2c
#
_cell.length_a   1.000
_cell.length_b   1.000
_cell.length_c   1.000
_cell.angle_alpha   90.00
_cell.angle_beta   90.00
_cell.angle_gamma   90.00
#
_symmetry.space_group_name_H-M   'P 1'
#
loop_
_entity.id
_entity.type
_entity.pdbx_description
1 polymer ?
#
loop_
_entity_poly.entity_id
_entity_poly.type
_entity_poly.pdbx_seq_one_letter_code
_entity_poly.pdbx_strand_id
1 'polypeptide(L)'
;MVPAWTPAPPAEDPPPGDQPPDVPPDPTPDQNPPEQEPNDPAPNKPDAPNVPPPAAPLAPGSRFAGARRSLGEFAKAGNLSDLRRSLGNYVRTGYGGSRTTTSRFGGTASTASALGGILEGMAQQPAGSPLDPALLAGRTANEVMDAVVEAVRPVDGTQDAEAERTAIKDSLSELLVKFPDADLSSLTPEQRGFAIERFTAMDVARRFELDVGKTIIEKAPTATVALSRLKQVRDYIKQTVAASFRKLSAAGKSVNSNRIASVVRDALRDTFQVFEGYAE
;
A
#
# COMPACT_ATOMS: atom_id res chain seq x y z
N MET A 1 -35.31 -11.83 -46.09
CA MET A 1 -36.59 -11.66 -45.35
C MET A 1 -36.23 -11.28 -43.91
N VAL A 2 -36.40 -10.03 -43.57
CA VAL A 2 -36.13 -9.50 -42.20
C VAL A 2 -37.50 -9.37 -41.54
N PRO A 3 -37.72 -9.92 -40.31
CA PRO A 3 -38.99 -9.75 -39.62
C PRO A 3 -39.04 -8.32 -39.01
N ALA A 4 -40.20 -7.68 -39.22
CA ALA A 4 -40.49 -6.35 -38.71
C ALA A 4 -40.69 -6.39 -37.19
N TRP A 5 -39.99 -5.48 -36.47
CA TRP A 5 -40.14 -5.24 -35.06
C TRP A 5 -41.37 -4.33 -34.84
N THR A 6 -42.35 -4.79 -34.10
CA THR A 6 -43.50 -4.01 -33.63
C THR A 6 -43.30 -3.57 -32.18
N PRO A 7 -43.35 -2.25 -31.83
CA PRO A 7 -43.26 -1.80 -30.47
C PRO A 7 -44.53 -2.10 -29.69
N ALA A 8 -44.36 -2.46 -28.38
CA ALA A 8 -45.46 -2.68 -27.47
C ALA A 8 -46.19 -1.36 -27.10
N PRO A 9 -47.51 -1.40 -26.82
CA PRO A 9 -48.27 -0.22 -26.43
C PRO A 9 -47.86 0.28 -25.03
N PRO A 10 -48.05 1.60 -24.74
CA PRO A 10 -47.73 2.17 -23.46
C PRO A 10 -48.68 1.65 -22.36
N ALA A 11 -48.12 1.49 -21.14
CA ALA A 11 -48.85 1.08 -19.95
C ALA A 11 -49.85 2.18 -19.52
N GLU A 12 -51.07 1.76 -19.16
CA GLU A 12 -52.10 2.65 -18.62
C GLU A 12 -51.77 3.06 -17.16
N ASP A 13 -52.06 4.34 -16.83
CA ASP A 13 -51.93 4.90 -15.49
C ASP A 13 -52.90 4.25 -14.48
N PRO A 14 -52.48 4.01 -13.24
CA PRO A 14 -53.37 3.50 -12.19
C PRO A 14 -54.37 4.59 -11.73
N PRO A 15 -55.61 4.22 -11.32
CA PRO A 15 -56.63 5.16 -10.88
C PRO A 15 -56.27 5.81 -9.53
N PRO A 16 -56.77 7.03 -9.24
CA PRO A 16 -56.49 7.76 -8.01
C PRO A 16 -57.12 7.06 -6.79
N GLY A 17 -56.28 6.77 -5.78
CA GLY A 17 -56.70 6.19 -4.52
C GLY A 17 -57.44 7.20 -3.62
N ASP A 18 -58.50 6.74 -3.00
CA ASP A 18 -59.33 7.45 -2.04
C ASP A 18 -58.54 8.00 -0.84
N GLN A 19 -58.70 9.28 -0.57
CA GLN A 19 -58.26 9.92 0.68
C GLN A 19 -59.23 9.58 1.82
N PRO A 20 -58.73 9.20 3.03
CA PRO A 20 -59.59 9.12 4.19
C PRO A 20 -59.99 10.50 4.72
N PRO A 21 -61.19 10.65 5.37
CA PRO A 21 -61.73 11.93 5.79
C PRO A 21 -60.98 12.53 6.98
N ASP A 22 -60.89 13.89 6.96
CA ASP A 22 -60.39 14.73 8.03
C ASP A 22 -61.14 14.49 9.36
N VAL A 23 -60.35 14.15 10.38
CA VAL A 23 -60.82 14.14 11.77
C VAL A 23 -60.28 15.42 12.47
N PRO A 24 -61.13 16.27 13.06
CA PRO A 24 -60.65 17.44 13.79
C PRO A 24 -59.97 17.04 15.12
N PRO A 25 -58.90 17.76 15.56
CA PRO A 25 -58.20 17.46 16.80
C PRO A 25 -59.02 17.92 18.04
N ASP A 26 -59.03 17.02 19.08
CA ASP A 26 -59.54 17.32 20.42
C ASP A 26 -58.68 18.41 21.11
N PRO A 27 -59.34 19.24 21.99
CA PRO A 27 -58.61 20.30 22.68
C PRO A 27 -57.76 19.73 23.83
N THR A 28 -56.47 20.06 23.80
CA THR A 28 -55.52 19.79 24.87
C THR A 28 -55.77 20.67 26.08
N PRO A 29 -55.63 20.13 27.30
CA PRO A 29 -55.72 20.96 28.54
C PRO A 29 -54.41 21.75 28.72
N ASP A 30 -54.60 23.02 29.14
CA ASP A 30 -53.56 23.96 29.56
C ASP A 30 -52.59 23.35 30.54
N GLN A 31 -51.33 23.26 30.15
CA GLN A 31 -50.20 23.16 31.07
C GLN A 31 -49.25 24.33 30.79
N ASN A 32 -49.32 25.32 31.68
CA ASN A 32 -48.30 26.38 31.77
C ASN A 32 -46.94 25.76 32.00
N PRO A 33 -45.94 26.08 31.16
CA PRO A 33 -44.56 25.76 31.50
C PRO A 33 -44.06 26.67 32.62
N PRO A 34 -43.20 26.16 33.54
CA PRO A 34 -42.61 26.99 34.59
C PRO A 34 -41.69 28.05 33.94
N GLU A 35 -41.78 29.26 34.53
CA GLU A 35 -40.95 30.40 34.19
C GLU A 35 -39.44 29.99 34.17
N GLN A 36 -38.82 30.12 33.03
CA GLN A 36 -37.35 30.02 32.91
C GLN A 36 -36.76 31.32 33.48
N GLU A 37 -36.02 31.18 34.56
CA GLU A 37 -35.11 32.25 35.04
C GLU A 37 -34.15 32.65 33.91
N PRO A 38 -33.80 33.97 33.81
CA PRO A 38 -32.89 34.44 32.80
C PRO A 38 -31.51 33.80 33.02
N ASN A 39 -31.06 32.97 32.05
CA ASN A 39 -29.72 32.46 31.99
C ASN A 39 -28.76 33.62 31.79
N ASP A 40 -28.09 34.04 32.86
CA ASP A 40 -26.89 34.88 32.76
C ASP A 40 -25.85 34.17 31.87
N PRO A 41 -25.30 34.83 30.84
CA PRO A 41 -24.23 34.23 30.06
C PRO A 41 -23.02 33.98 30.96
N ALA A 42 -22.65 32.70 31.10
CA ALA A 42 -21.43 32.31 31.78
C ALA A 42 -20.24 33.10 31.18
N PRO A 43 -19.32 33.62 32.02
CA PRO A 43 -18.16 34.38 31.51
C PRO A 43 -17.38 33.52 30.53
N ASN A 44 -17.19 34.04 29.31
CA ASN A 44 -16.35 33.44 28.29
C ASN A 44 -14.99 33.09 28.92
N LYS A 45 -14.72 31.79 29.08
CA LYS A 45 -13.41 31.29 29.42
C LYS A 45 -12.51 31.72 28.23
N PRO A 46 -11.43 32.46 28.44
CA PRO A 46 -10.53 32.82 27.34
C PRO A 46 -10.08 31.53 26.67
N ASP A 47 -10.24 31.48 25.34
CA ASP A 47 -9.74 30.38 24.54
C ASP A 47 -8.27 30.12 24.90
N ALA A 48 -7.98 28.92 25.39
CA ALA A 48 -6.62 28.52 25.63
C ALA A 48 -5.86 28.66 24.31
N PRO A 49 -4.65 29.28 24.30
CA PRO A 49 -3.91 29.44 23.07
C PRO A 49 -3.77 28.08 22.39
N ASN A 50 -4.15 28.00 21.12
CA ASN A 50 -4.01 26.81 20.27
C ASN A 50 -2.49 26.56 20.10
N VAL A 51 -1.88 25.91 21.09
CA VAL A 51 -0.50 25.49 21.04
C VAL A 51 -0.46 24.30 20.07
N PRO A 52 0.20 24.42 18.89
CA PRO A 52 0.33 23.31 17.99
C PRO A 52 0.96 22.14 18.73
N PRO A 53 0.53 20.88 18.48
CA PRO A 53 1.10 19.71 19.12
C PRO A 53 2.62 19.72 18.93
N PRO A 54 3.41 19.35 19.96
CA PRO A 54 4.87 19.36 19.87
C PRO A 54 5.28 18.54 18.65
N ALA A 55 6.14 19.12 17.80
CA ALA A 55 6.67 18.43 16.62
C ALA A 55 7.25 17.08 17.05
N ALA A 56 6.86 16.02 16.33
CA ALA A 56 7.37 14.67 16.61
C ALA A 56 8.90 14.72 16.62
N PRO A 57 9.57 14.09 17.61
CA PRO A 57 11.02 14.15 17.73
C PRO A 57 11.65 13.66 16.44
N LEU A 58 12.46 14.52 15.81
CA LEU A 58 13.24 14.16 14.63
C LEU A 58 14.12 12.96 14.96
N ALA A 59 14.08 11.94 14.11
CA ALA A 59 14.92 10.76 14.27
C ALA A 59 16.40 11.20 14.34
N PRO A 60 17.22 10.68 15.28
CA PRO A 60 18.60 11.08 15.41
C PRO A 60 19.33 11.02 14.07
N GLY A 61 20.04 12.05 13.66
CA GLY A 61 20.77 12.11 12.38
C GLY A 61 21.81 10.99 12.20
N SER A 62 22.19 10.32 13.29
CA SER A 62 23.10 9.18 13.34
C SER A 62 22.41 7.81 13.17
N ARG A 63 21.07 7.74 13.08
CA ARG A 63 20.28 6.50 13.11
C ARG A 63 20.82 5.41 12.16
N PHE A 64 21.23 5.77 10.95
CA PHE A 64 21.76 4.85 9.94
C PHE A 64 23.26 5.01 9.68
N ALA A 65 24.05 5.59 10.62
CA ALA A 65 25.46 5.87 10.41
C ALA A 65 26.27 4.61 10.07
N GLY A 66 26.05 3.49 10.77
CA GLY A 66 26.71 2.21 10.49
C GLY A 66 26.37 1.67 9.11
N ALA A 67 25.08 1.70 8.74
CA ALA A 67 24.63 1.27 7.42
C ALA A 67 25.26 2.12 6.29
N ARG A 68 25.24 3.44 6.43
CA ARG A 68 25.85 4.37 5.46
C ARG A 68 27.36 4.17 5.32
N ARG A 69 28.08 3.92 6.42
CA ARG A 69 29.52 3.65 6.36
C ARG A 69 29.81 2.42 5.51
N SER A 70 29.20 1.28 5.82
CA SER A 70 29.42 0.04 5.08
C SER A 70 28.92 0.16 3.63
N LEU A 71 27.79 0.87 3.41
CA LEU A 71 27.28 1.12 2.07
C LEU A 71 28.21 2.00 1.24
N GLY A 72 28.89 2.95 1.86
CA GLY A 72 29.92 3.77 1.22
C GLY A 72 31.13 2.95 0.75
N GLU A 73 31.58 1.96 1.53
CA GLU A 73 32.65 1.04 1.10
C GLU A 73 32.16 0.13 -0.05
N PHE A 74 30.94 -0.39 0.03
CA PHE A 74 30.32 -1.11 -1.08
C PHE A 74 30.24 -0.25 -2.36
N ALA A 75 29.84 1.01 -2.23
CA ALA A 75 29.72 1.91 -3.38
C ALA A 75 31.07 2.09 -4.11
N LYS A 76 32.18 2.19 -3.37
CA LYS A 76 33.53 2.32 -3.91
C LYS A 76 34.04 1.02 -4.52
N ALA A 77 34.04 -0.06 -3.75
CA ALA A 77 34.73 -1.31 -4.07
C ALA A 77 33.82 -2.39 -4.71
N GLY A 78 32.53 -2.39 -4.39
CA GLY A 78 31.57 -3.38 -4.88
C GLY A 78 31.58 -4.72 -4.14
N ASN A 79 32.20 -4.78 -2.96
CA ASN A 79 32.28 -6.02 -2.20
C ASN A 79 30.93 -6.35 -1.57
N LEU A 80 30.41 -7.54 -1.85
CA LEU A 80 29.12 -7.99 -1.29
C LEU A 80 29.13 -8.12 0.24
N SER A 81 30.29 -8.33 0.86
CA SER A 81 30.43 -8.32 2.32
C SER A 81 30.08 -6.95 2.93
N ASP A 82 30.46 -5.86 2.26
CA ASP A 82 30.12 -4.50 2.72
C ASP A 82 28.63 -4.19 2.53
N LEU A 83 28.03 -4.68 1.44
CA LEU A 83 26.58 -4.60 1.26
C LEU A 83 25.83 -5.37 2.36
N ARG A 84 26.23 -6.61 2.63
CA ARG A 84 25.63 -7.43 3.71
C ARG A 84 25.75 -6.73 5.06
N ARG A 85 26.95 -6.22 5.41
CA ARG A 85 27.17 -5.46 6.63
C ARG A 85 26.30 -4.20 6.70
N SER A 86 26.09 -3.53 5.56
CA SER A 86 25.17 -2.37 5.49
C SER A 86 23.75 -2.77 5.81
N LEU A 87 23.22 -3.85 5.20
CA LEU A 87 21.89 -4.38 5.46
C LEU A 87 21.74 -4.82 6.94
N GLY A 88 22.77 -5.47 7.49
CA GLY A 88 22.80 -5.84 8.89
C GLY A 88 22.71 -4.65 9.83
N ASN A 89 23.54 -3.63 9.59
CA ASN A 89 23.50 -2.38 10.37
C ASN A 89 22.19 -1.61 10.18
N TYR A 90 21.59 -1.65 9.01
CA TYR A 90 20.29 -1.03 8.73
C TYR A 90 19.19 -1.62 9.63
N VAL A 91 19.15 -2.94 9.76
CA VAL A 91 18.20 -3.64 10.62
C VAL A 91 18.57 -3.50 12.08
N ARG A 92 19.82 -3.86 12.47
CA ARG A 92 20.22 -3.98 13.87
C ARG A 92 20.32 -2.63 14.56
N THR A 93 21.09 -1.71 14.01
CA THR A 93 21.35 -0.40 14.63
C THR A 93 20.42 0.70 14.12
N GLY A 94 20.01 0.63 12.85
CA GLY A 94 19.12 1.60 12.24
C GLY A 94 17.69 1.51 12.77
N TYR A 95 17.13 0.33 12.82
CA TYR A 95 15.76 0.10 13.29
C TYR A 95 15.65 -0.52 14.69
N GLY A 96 16.75 -1.03 15.26
CA GLY A 96 16.75 -1.66 16.59
C GLY A 96 16.35 -3.14 16.55
N GLY A 97 16.69 -3.83 15.45
CA GLY A 97 16.52 -5.27 15.29
C GLY A 97 15.38 -5.67 14.35
N SER A 98 15.39 -6.93 13.93
CA SER A 98 14.45 -7.49 12.93
C SER A 98 12.99 -7.37 13.34
N ARG A 99 12.65 -7.56 14.62
CA ARG A 99 11.28 -7.40 15.14
C ARG A 99 10.76 -5.98 14.95
N THR A 100 11.56 -4.98 15.33
CA THR A 100 11.21 -3.55 15.20
C THR A 100 11.09 -3.17 13.72
N THR A 101 12.04 -3.63 12.91
CA THR A 101 12.00 -3.41 11.45
C THR A 101 10.72 -3.98 10.85
N THR A 102 10.37 -5.24 11.17
CA THR A 102 9.12 -5.85 10.68
C THR A 102 7.89 -5.04 11.08
N SER A 103 7.85 -4.52 12.30
CA SER A 103 6.74 -3.65 12.76
C SER A 103 6.67 -2.35 11.96
N ARG A 104 7.82 -1.74 11.65
CA ARG A 104 7.91 -0.50 10.85
C ARG A 104 7.50 -0.71 9.39
N PHE A 105 7.65 -1.92 8.86
CA PHE A 105 7.19 -2.34 7.55
C PHE A 105 5.77 -2.93 7.57
N GLY A 106 4.99 -2.63 8.61
CA GLY A 106 3.58 -3.08 8.70
C GLY A 106 2.71 -2.56 7.55
N GLY A 107 2.97 -1.34 7.06
CA GLY A 107 2.32 -0.76 5.88
C GLY A 107 2.48 -1.64 4.64
N THR A 108 3.69 -2.15 4.38
CA THR A 108 3.97 -3.07 3.27
C THR A 108 3.03 -4.29 3.28
N ALA A 109 2.80 -4.90 4.45
CA ALA A 109 1.90 -6.05 4.56
C ALA A 109 0.43 -5.68 4.31
N SER A 110 0.00 -4.49 4.72
CA SER A 110 -1.35 -3.98 4.47
C SER A 110 -1.55 -3.67 2.99
N THR A 111 -0.61 -2.98 2.37
CA THR A 111 -0.64 -2.65 0.93
C THR A 111 -0.56 -3.92 0.05
N ALA A 112 0.26 -4.91 0.44
CA ALA A 112 0.29 -6.22 -0.22
C ALA A 112 -1.06 -6.93 -0.17
N SER A 113 -1.76 -6.84 0.97
CA SER A 113 -3.10 -7.43 1.12
C SER A 113 -4.13 -6.73 0.24
N ALA A 114 -4.09 -5.38 0.19
CA ALA A 114 -4.96 -4.59 -0.68
C ALA A 114 -4.69 -4.91 -2.16
N LEU A 115 -3.41 -4.96 -2.57
CA LEU A 115 -3.01 -5.35 -3.93
C LEU A 115 -3.54 -6.73 -4.29
N GLY A 116 -3.33 -7.71 -3.42
CA GLY A 116 -3.80 -9.07 -3.66
C GLY A 116 -5.31 -9.19 -3.77
N GLY A 117 -6.06 -8.48 -2.92
CA GLY A 117 -7.52 -8.42 -2.97
C GLY A 117 -8.04 -7.81 -4.27
N ILE A 118 -7.40 -6.71 -4.72
CA ILE A 118 -7.75 -6.08 -6.00
C ILE A 118 -7.45 -7.01 -7.17
N LEU A 119 -6.26 -7.60 -7.23
CA LEU A 119 -5.86 -8.50 -8.33
C LEU A 119 -6.71 -9.79 -8.38
N GLU A 120 -7.27 -10.22 -7.25
CA GLU A 120 -8.20 -11.35 -7.22
C GLU A 120 -9.60 -10.97 -7.66
N GLY A 121 -10.09 -9.83 -7.19
CA GLY A 121 -11.45 -9.34 -7.45
C GLY A 121 -11.59 -8.42 -8.67
N MET A 122 -10.57 -8.29 -9.50
CA MET A 122 -10.56 -7.29 -10.56
C MET A 122 -11.66 -7.49 -11.60
N ALA A 123 -11.96 -8.74 -11.95
CA ALA A 123 -13.05 -9.07 -12.87
C ALA A 123 -14.47 -8.83 -12.30
N GLN A 124 -14.60 -8.66 -10.99
CA GLN A 124 -15.86 -8.46 -10.26
C GLN A 124 -16.01 -7.03 -9.72
N GLN A 125 -15.18 -6.10 -10.16
CA GLN A 125 -15.27 -4.71 -9.71
C GLN A 125 -16.60 -4.07 -10.15
N PRO A 126 -17.22 -3.24 -9.29
CA PRO A 126 -18.51 -2.62 -9.60
C PRO A 126 -18.42 -1.68 -10.81
N ALA A 127 -19.51 -1.61 -11.57
CA ALA A 127 -19.66 -0.68 -12.65
C ALA A 127 -19.40 0.77 -12.19
N GLY A 128 -18.62 1.52 -12.98
CA GLY A 128 -18.25 2.91 -12.67
C GLY A 128 -17.13 3.07 -11.65
N SER A 129 -16.56 1.98 -11.11
CA SER A 129 -15.32 2.07 -10.30
C SER A 129 -14.11 2.33 -11.21
N PRO A 130 -12.98 2.86 -10.67
CA PRO A 130 -11.74 3.03 -11.45
C PRO A 130 -11.20 1.74 -12.08
N LEU A 131 -11.60 0.59 -11.53
CA LEU A 131 -11.21 -0.74 -12.00
C LEU A 131 -12.38 -1.50 -12.65
N ASP A 132 -13.44 -0.82 -13.05
CA ASP A 132 -14.55 -1.39 -13.83
C ASP A 132 -14.00 -2.05 -15.10
N PRO A 133 -14.21 -3.37 -15.30
CA PRO A 133 -13.72 -4.07 -16.48
C PRO A 133 -14.18 -3.43 -17.81
N ALA A 134 -15.37 -2.83 -17.83
CA ALA A 134 -15.88 -2.14 -19.02
C ALA A 134 -15.07 -0.87 -19.34
N LEU A 135 -14.58 -0.16 -18.33
CA LEU A 135 -13.72 1.03 -18.49
C LEU A 135 -12.26 0.67 -18.79
N LEU A 136 -11.83 -0.52 -18.41
CA LEU A 136 -10.48 -1.02 -18.69
C LEU A 136 -10.36 -1.73 -20.04
N ALA A 137 -11.48 -2.11 -20.64
CA ALA A 137 -11.50 -2.78 -21.93
C ALA A 137 -10.83 -1.90 -23.02
N GLY A 138 -9.83 -2.48 -23.70
CA GLY A 138 -9.06 -1.80 -24.76
C GLY A 138 -7.99 -0.81 -24.25
N ARG A 139 -7.80 -0.68 -22.92
CA ARG A 139 -6.70 0.10 -22.38
C ARG A 139 -5.37 -0.63 -22.48
N THR A 140 -4.29 0.13 -22.51
CA THR A 140 -2.94 -0.42 -22.49
C THR A 140 -2.62 -1.01 -21.09
N ALA A 141 -1.69 -1.95 -21.04
CA ALA A 141 -1.21 -2.52 -19.76
C ALA A 141 -0.74 -1.44 -18.77
N ASN A 142 -0.10 -0.36 -19.28
CA ASN A 142 0.32 0.76 -18.42
C ASN A 142 -0.87 1.49 -17.78
N GLU A 143 -1.93 1.76 -18.53
CA GLU A 143 -3.13 2.43 -18.00
C GLU A 143 -3.85 1.54 -16.99
N VAL A 144 -3.88 0.22 -17.21
CA VAL A 144 -4.44 -0.73 -16.24
C VAL A 144 -3.58 -0.76 -14.96
N MET A 145 -2.25 -0.81 -15.09
CA MET A 145 -1.35 -0.73 -13.93
C MET A 145 -1.54 0.57 -13.14
N ASP A 146 -1.68 1.71 -13.82
CA ASP A 146 -1.89 3.00 -13.14
C ASP A 146 -3.24 3.03 -12.39
N ALA A 147 -4.29 2.44 -12.96
CA ALA A 147 -5.58 2.29 -12.28
C ALA A 147 -5.47 1.38 -11.03
N VAL A 148 -4.73 0.27 -11.12
CA VAL A 148 -4.45 -0.61 -9.96
C VAL A 148 -3.66 0.14 -8.88
N VAL A 149 -2.61 0.88 -9.25
CA VAL A 149 -1.82 1.68 -8.31
C VAL A 149 -2.71 2.67 -7.55
N GLU A 150 -3.58 3.40 -8.27
CA GLU A 150 -4.47 4.39 -7.66
C GLU A 150 -5.50 3.73 -6.72
N ALA A 151 -6.03 2.57 -7.09
CA ALA A 151 -7.01 1.86 -6.27
C ALA A 151 -6.38 1.23 -5.01
N VAL A 152 -5.13 0.73 -5.09
CA VAL A 152 -4.42 0.11 -3.95
C VAL A 152 -3.87 1.15 -3.01
N ARG A 153 -3.26 2.20 -3.56
CA ARG A 153 -2.54 3.23 -2.80
C ARG A 153 -2.80 4.60 -3.42
N PRO A 154 -3.91 5.28 -3.06
CA PRO A 154 -4.16 6.65 -3.48
C PRO A 154 -3.03 7.60 -3.06
N VAL A 155 -2.86 8.70 -3.80
CA VAL A 155 -1.87 9.74 -3.48
C VAL A 155 -2.20 10.36 -2.12
N ASP A 156 -1.25 10.35 -1.19
CA ASP A 156 -1.39 10.98 0.13
C ASP A 156 -0.29 12.03 0.43
N GLY A 157 0.62 12.26 -0.52
CA GLY A 157 1.71 13.24 -0.41
C GLY A 157 2.88 12.81 0.45
N THR A 158 2.90 11.57 0.96
CA THR A 158 4.02 11.03 1.74
C THR A 158 5.03 10.30 0.86
N GLN A 159 6.33 10.33 1.25
CA GLN A 159 7.38 9.58 0.55
C GLN A 159 7.14 8.07 0.61
N ASP A 160 6.60 7.59 1.71
CA ASP A 160 6.29 6.16 1.89
C ASP A 160 5.18 5.72 0.91
N ALA A 161 4.13 6.53 0.71
CA ALA A 161 3.09 6.23 -0.26
C ALA A 161 3.64 6.20 -1.70
N GLU A 162 4.47 7.17 -2.07
CA GLU A 162 5.08 7.22 -3.39
C GLU A 162 6.04 6.04 -3.62
N ALA A 163 6.77 5.60 -2.59
CA ALA A 163 7.58 4.39 -2.64
C ALA A 163 6.73 3.14 -2.89
N GLU A 164 5.63 2.97 -2.16
CA GLU A 164 4.69 1.87 -2.33
C GLU A 164 4.02 1.90 -3.71
N ARG A 165 3.56 3.06 -4.19
CA ARG A 165 2.99 3.24 -5.54
C ARG A 165 3.96 2.79 -6.63
N THR A 166 5.21 3.24 -6.52
CA THR A 166 6.28 2.83 -7.46
C THR A 166 6.54 1.32 -7.37
N ALA A 167 6.59 0.76 -6.16
CA ALA A 167 6.81 -0.67 -5.96
C ALA A 167 5.67 -1.53 -6.55
N ILE A 168 4.42 -1.08 -6.47
CA ILE A 168 3.28 -1.75 -7.11
C ILE A 168 3.49 -1.76 -8.64
N LYS A 169 3.75 -0.60 -9.24
CA LYS A 169 3.94 -0.48 -10.68
C LYS A 169 5.10 -1.33 -11.19
N ASP A 170 6.25 -1.28 -10.51
CA ASP A 170 7.43 -2.08 -10.83
C ASP A 170 7.14 -3.58 -10.72
N SER A 171 6.39 -4.02 -9.69
CA SER A 171 6.04 -5.43 -9.49
C SER A 171 5.13 -5.97 -10.58
N LEU A 172 4.14 -5.20 -11.02
CA LEU A 172 3.25 -5.56 -12.12
C LEU A 172 3.99 -5.56 -13.46
N SER A 173 4.93 -4.64 -13.66
CA SER A 173 5.79 -4.62 -14.85
C SER A 173 6.68 -5.88 -14.90
N GLU A 174 7.32 -6.29 -13.79
CA GLU A 174 8.09 -7.54 -13.73
C GLU A 174 7.20 -8.78 -13.92
N LEU A 175 5.94 -8.74 -13.47
CA LEU A 175 4.98 -9.81 -13.71
C LEU A 175 4.73 -9.99 -15.21
N LEU A 176 4.45 -8.90 -15.94
CA LEU A 176 4.20 -8.95 -17.38
C LEU A 176 5.44 -9.37 -18.18
N VAL A 177 6.64 -9.04 -17.71
CA VAL A 177 7.88 -9.54 -18.30
C VAL A 177 8.05 -11.05 -18.10
N LYS A 178 7.69 -11.55 -16.91
CA LYS A 178 7.80 -12.99 -16.59
C LYS A 178 6.69 -13.82 -17.22
N PHE A 179 5.49 -13.26 -17.32
CA PHE A 179 4.29 -13.88 -17.88
C PHE A 179 3.72 -12.99 -18.99
N PRO A 180 4.30 -13.04 -20.21
CA PRO A 180 3.92 -12.13 -21.30
C PRO A 180 2.43 -12.21 -21.70
N ASP A 181 1.81 -13.38 -21.51
CA ASP A 181 0.40 -13.63 -21.82
C ASP A 181 -0.53 -13.35 -20.62
N ALA A 182 -0.02 -12.78 -19.52
CA ALA A 182 -0.84 -12.50 -18.36
C ALA A 182 -1.80 -11.34 -18.63
N ASP A 183 -3.07 -11.58 -18.34
CA ASP A 183 -4.09 -10.54 -18.30
C ASP A 183 -4.25 -10.03 -16.86
N LEU A 184 -3.93 -8.76 -16.64
CA LEU A 184 -4.02 -8.13 -15.30
C LEU A 184 -5.44 -8.19 -14.72
N SER A 185 -6.47 -8.29 -15.55
CA SER A 185 -7.87 -8.41 -15.11
C SER A 185 -8.24 -9.82 -14.62
N SER A 186 -7.42 -10.83 -14.92
CA SER A 186 -7.72 -12.24 -14.60
C SER A 186 -6.47 -13.06 -14.26
N LEU A 187 -5.68 -12.59 -13.32
CA LEU A 187 -4.44 -13.26 -12.92
C LEU A 187 -4.68 -14.60 -12.22
N THR A 188 -3.87 -15.59 -12.56
CA THR A 188 -3.84 -16.87 -11.83
C THR A 188 -3.32 -16.70 -10.39
N PRO A 189 -3.59 -17.64 -9.46
CA PRO A 189 -3.01 -17.60 -8.11
C PRO A 189 -1.49 -17.52 -8.10
N GLU A 190 -0.79 -18.17 -9.04
CA GLU A 190 0.66 -18.11 -9.18
C GLU A 190 1.12 -16.71 -9.57
N GLN A 191 0.48 -16.10 -10.56
CA GLN A 191 0.79 -14.75 -11.03
C GLN A 191 0.54 -13.70 -9.92
N ARG A 192 -0.57 -13.81 -9.18
CA ARG A 192 -0.84 -12.95 -8.02
C ARG A 192 0.21 -13.12 -6.92
N GLY A 193 0.56 -14.37 -6.61
CA GLY A 193 1.63 -14.67 -5.64
C GLY A 193 2.96 -14.05 -6.04
N PHE A 194 3.32 -14.11 -7.31
CA PHE A 194 4.52 -13.46 -7.85
C PHE A 194 4.46 -11.94 -7.71
N ALA A 195 3.33 -11.30 -8.07
CA ALA A 195 3.17 -9.85 -7.94
C ALA A 195 3.34 -9.39 -6.47
N ILE A 196 2.77 -10.12 -5.51
CA ILE A 196 2.88 -9.81 -4.08
C ILE A 196 4.30 -9.99 -3.56
N GLU A 197 5.00 -11.07 -3.96
CA GLU A 197 6.42 -11.28 -3.65
C GLU A 197 7.26 -10.11 -4.18
N ARG A 198 7.06 -9.74 -5.44
CA ARG A 198 7.81 -8.65 -6.09
C ARG A 198 7.51 -7.30 -5.47
N PHE A 199 6.25 -6.97 -5.22
CA PHE A 199 5.88 -5.76 -4.51
C PHE A 199 6.60 -5.67 -3.15
N THR A 200 6.52 -6.73 -2.34
CA THR A 200 7.18 -6.76 -1.02
C THR A 200 8.68 -6.49 -1.14
N ALA A 201 9.34 -7.13 -2.09
CA ALA A 201 10.77 -6.96 -2.31
C ALA A 201 11.15 -5.55 -2.79
N MET A 202 10.35 -5.00 -3.71
CA MET A 202 10.54 -3.64 -4.24
C MET A 202 10.34 -2.58 -3.16
N ASP A 203 9.31 -2.72 -2.32
CA ASP A 203 9.06 -1.77 -1.24
C ASP A 203 10.19 -1.77 -0.20
N VAL A 204 10.70 -2.96 0.19
CA VAL A 204 11.88 -3.06 1.06
C VAL A 204 13.10 -2.37 0.43
N ALA A 205 13.34 -2.60 -0.86
CA ALA A 205 14.47 -2.00 -1.57
C ALA A 205 14.32 -0.47 -1.67
N ARG A 206 13.13 0.03 -1.99
CA ARG A 206 12.83 1.47 -2.09
C ARG A 206 13.04 2.19 -0.76
N ARG A 207 12.52 1.63 0.33
CA ARG A 207 12.73 2.22 1.67
C ARG A 207 14.19 2.23 2.08
N PHE A 208 14.93 1.15 1.79
CA PHE A 208 16.39 1.14 1.99
C PHE A 208 17.08 2.23 1.15
N GLU A 209 16.71 2.39 -0.11
CA GLU A 209 17.25 3.45 -0.98
C GLU A 209 16.92 4.86 -0.46
N LEU A 210 15.70 5.09 0.01
CA LEU A 210 15.30 6.38 0.60
C LEU A 210 16.10 6.72 1.86
N ASP A 211 16.33 5.74 2.75
CA ASP A 211 17.01 5.96 4.02
C ASP A 211 18.54 6.15 3.86
N VAL A 212 19.16 5.37 2.96
CA VAL A 212 20.63 5.30 2.88
C VAL A 212 21.20 5.35 1.45
N GLY A 213 20.37 5.23 0.42
CA GLY A 213 20.82 5.09 -0.99
C GLY A 213 21.60 6.29 -1.52
N LYS A 214 21.35 7.51 -1.01
CA LYS A 214 22.12 8.72 -1.34
C LYS A 214 23.64 8.48 -1.15
N THR A 215 24.04 7.67 -0.18
CA THR A 215 25.44 7.30 0.07
C THR A 215 26.10 6.62 -1.13
N ILE A 216 25.35 5.81 -1.89
CA ILE A 216 25.90 5.17 -3.10
C ILE A 216 26.21 6.23 -4.15
N ILE A 217 25.29 7.17 -4.38
CA ILE A 217 25.46 8.24 -5.37
C ILE A 217 26.66 9.12 -5.02
N GLU A 218 26.84 9.42 -3.73
CA GLU A 218 27.94 10.28 -3.24
C GLU A 218 29.32 9.61 -3.21
N LYS A 219 29.36 8.28 -3.05
CA LYS A 219 30.61 7.54 -2.80
C LYS A 219 31.08 6.66 -3.97
N ALA A 220 30.21 6.39 -4.93
CA ALA A 220 30.60 5.64 -6.13
C ALA A 220 31.59 6.46 -6.99
N PRO A 221 32.53 5.79 -7.65
CA PRO A 221 33.55 6.48 -8.48
C PRO A 221 32.95 7.25 -9.68
N THR A 222 31.84 6.75 -10.23
CA THR A 222 31.13 7.37 -11.36
C THR A 222 29.62 7.16 -11.24
N ALA A 223 28.83 7.99 -11.94
CA ALA A 223 27.38 7.85 -12.00
C ALA A 223 26.93 6.45 -12.52
N THR A 224 27.63 5.91 -13.52
CA THR A 224 27.36 4.58 -14.07
C THR A 224 27.59 3.49 -13.02
N VAL A 225 28.68 3.60 -12.25
CA VAL A 225 28.95 2.67 -11.13
C VAL A 225 27.88 2.83 -10.05
N ALA A 226 27.45 4.05 -9.72
CA ALA A 226 26.38 4.28 -8.75
C ALA A 226 25.09 3.56 -9.15
N LEU A 227 24.64 3.70 -10.39
CA LEU A 227 23.46 3.01 -10.91
C LEU A 227 23.61 1.48 -10.87
N SER A 228 24.79 0.97 -11.23
CA SER A 228 25.08 -0.47 -11.13
C SER A 228 25.02 -0.96 -9.69
N ARG A 229 25.54 -0.18 -8.71
CA ARG A 229 25.48 -0.54 -7.28
C ARG A 229 24.04 -0.51 -6.75
N LEU A 230 23.25 0.50 -7.10
CA LEU A 230 21.82 0.55 -6.74
C LEU A 230 21.06 -0.68 -7.28
N LYS A 231 21.34 -1.06 -8.54
CA LYS A 231 20.78 -2.28 -9.10
C LYS A 231 21.19 -3.53 -8.31
N GLN A 232 22.47 -3.67 -7.97
CA GLN A 232 22.98 -4.79 -7.16
C GLN A 232 22.32 -4.88 -5.80
N VAL A 233 22.11 -3.74 -5.11
CA VAL A 233 21.37 -3.67 -3.83
C VAL A 233 19.94 -4.19 -4.02
N ARG A 234 19.26 -3.68 -5.02
CA ARG A 234 17.88 -4.06 -5.34
C ARG A 234 17.74 -5.54 -5.64
N ASP A 235 18.63 -6.06 -6.49
CA ASP A 235 18.64 -7.48 -6.87
C ASP A 235 18.94 -8.38 -5.66
N TYR A 236 19.85 -7.97 -4.76
CA TYR A 236 20.17 -8.70 -3.55
C TYR A 236 18.98 -8.78 -2.59
N ILE A 237 18.31 -7.66 -2.35
CA ILE A 237 17.11 -7.59 -1.51
C ILE A 237 16.00 -8.46 -2.13
N LYS A 238 15.76 -8.36 -3.45
CA LYS A 238 14.77 -9.18 -4.16
C LYS A 238 15.03 -10.67 -3.98
N GLN A 239 16.28 -11.11 -4.12
CA GLN A 239 16.64 -12.51 -3.96
C GLN A 239 16.40 -13.02 -2.53
N THR A 240 16.71 -12.19 -1.54
CA THR A 240 16.52 -12.57 -0.12
C THR A 240 15.04 -12.65 0.24
N VAL A 241 14.24 -11.67 -0.17
CA VAL A 241 12.78 -11.69 0.04
C VAL A 241 12.15 -12.90 -0.66
N ALA A 242 12.51 -13.16 -1.92
CA ALA A 242 12.02 -14.32 -2.66
C ALA A 242 12.40 -15.66 -1.99
N ALA A 243 13.58 -15.73 -1.37
CA ALA A 243 13.99 -16.91 -0.60
C ALA A 243 13.10 -17.12 0.64
N SER A 244 12.73 -16.03 1.34
CA SER A 244 11.81 -16.08 2.49
C SER A 244 10.41 -16.56 2.05
N PHE A 245 9.88 -16.06 0.93
CA PHE A 245 8.60 -16.53 0.39
C PHE A 245 8.64 -18.02 0.00
N ARG A 246 9.71 -18.47 -0.67
CA ARG A 246 9.88 -19.89 -1.02
C ARG A 246 9.92 -20.79 0.23
N LYS A 247 10.63 -20.36 1.28
CA LYS A 247 10.68 -21.06 2.56
C LYS A 247 9.31 -21.20 3.21
N LEU A 248 8.50 -20.12 3.19
CA LEU A 248 7.14 -20.13 3.73
C LEU A 248 6.22 -21.02 2.89
N SER A 249 6.32 -20.98 1.56
CA SER A 249 5.57 -21.83 0.66
C SER A 249 5.88 -23.31 0.89
N ALA A 250 7.16 -23.65 1.06
CA ALA A 250 7.60 -25.02 1.40
C ALA A 250 7.06 -25.49 2.77
N ALA A 251 6.79 -24.54 3.69
CA ALA A 251 6.14 -24.81 4.97
C ALA A 251 4.60 -24.79 4.92
N GLY A 252 4.00 -24.80 3.72
CA GLY A 252 2.55 -24.81 3.52
C GLY A 252 1.87 -23.45 3.72
N LYS A 253 2.63 -22.37 3.85
CA LYS A 253 2.12 -20.99 3.96
C LYS A 253 2.16 -20.30 2.60
N SER A 254 1.18 -20.61 1.75
CA SER A 254 1.04 -19.95 0.46
C SER A 254 0.33 -18.59 0.56
N VAL A 255 0.61 -17.71 -0.40
CA VAL A 255 -0.09 -16.44 -0.56
C VAL A 255 -1.48 -16.71 -1.12
N ASN A 256 -2.47 -16.74 -0.24
CA ASN A 256 -3.89 -16.80 -0.60
C ASN A 256 -4.62 -15.60 0.03
N SER A 257 -5.77 -15.23 -0.52
CA SER A 257 -6.48 -13.98 -0.24
C SER A 257 -6.65 -13.65 1.25
N ASN A 258 -6.96 -14.66 2.06
CA ASN A 258 -7.24 -14.47 3.48
C ASN A 258 -5.97 -14.40 4.36
N ARG A 259 -4.78 -14.61 3.80
CA ARG A 259 -3.52 -14.73 4.56
C ARG A 259 -2.39 -13.87 4.03
N ILE A 260 -2.61 -13.06 2.99
CA ILE A 260 -1.56 -12.25 2.36
C ILE A 260 -0.78 -11.44 3.39
N ALA A 261 -1.47 -10.63 4.20
CA ALA A 261 -0.81 -9.78 5.19
C ALA A 261 0.01 -10.57 6.23
N SER A 262 -0.43 -11.76 6.63
CA SER A 262 0.32 -12.60 7.57
C SER A 262 1.55 -13.24 6.92
N VAL A 263 1.41 -13.77 5.69
CA VAL A 263 2.51 -14.35 4.93
C VAL A 263 3.57 -13.31 4.61
N VAL A 264 3.18 -12.09 4.20
CA VAL A 264 4.09 -10.98 3.95
C VAL A 264 4.83 -10.57 5.23
N ARG A 265 4.14 -10.45 6.37
CA ARG A 265 4.79 -10.17 7.66
C ARG A 265 5.79 -11.25 8.06
N ASP A 266 5.45 -12.52 7.85
CA ASP A 266 6.36 -13.63 8.14
C ASP A 266 7.58 -13.59 7.20
N ALA A 267 7.39 -13.30 5.89
CA ALA A 267 8.47 -13.16 4.93
C ALA A 267 9.39 -11.97 5.27
N LEU A 268 8.82 -10.82 5.64
CA LEU A 268 9.59 -9.66 6.08
C LEU A 268 10.40 -9.98 7.34
N ARG A 269 9.79 -10.66 8.31
CA ARG A 269 10.50 -11.08 9.53
C ARG A 269 11.69 -11.99 9.22
N ASP A 270 11.48 -13.01 8.41
CA ASP A 270 12.55 -13.93 7.98
C ASP A 270 13.66 -13.18 7.22
N THR A 271 13.29 -12.31 6.28
CA THR A 271 14.24 -11.46 5.55
C THR A 271 15.07 -10.57 6.48
N PHE A 272 14.42 -9.88 7.42
CA PHE A 272 15.14 -9.00 8.35
C PHE A 272 15.97 -9.76 9.38
N GLN A 273 15.60 -10.98 9.76
CA GLN A 273 16.45 -11.86 10.55
C GLN A 273 17.72 -12.24 9.80
N VAL A 274 17.60 -12.56 8.50
CA VAL A 274 18.77 -12.83 7.64
C VAL A 274 19.68 -11.60 7.56
N PHE A 275 19.11 -10.41 7.35
CA PHE A 275 19.91 -9.18 7.32
C PHE A 275 20.56 -8.88 8.66
N GLU A 276 19.83 -9.02 9.77
CA GLU A 276 20.36 -8.78 11.12
C GLU A 276 21.59 -9.63 11.42
N GLY A 277 21.60 -10.89 10.96
CA GLY A 277 22.73 -11.79 11.09
C GLY A 277 23.99 -11.36 10.33
N TYR A 278 23.89 -10.40 9.39
CA TYR A 278 25.07 -9.85 8.70
C TYR A 278 25.80 -8.74 9.47
N ALA A 279 25.25 -8.31 10.60
CA ALA A 279 25.86 -7.27 11.45
C ALA A 279 26.89 -7.84 12.46
N GLU A 280 27.17 -9.14 12.41
CA GLU A 280 28.15 -9.81 13.26
C GLU A 280 29.59 -9.65 12.75
#